data_a79bd6ed1e2cfddbabca67edfbb40a80
#
_entry.id   a79bd6ed1e2cfddbabca67edfbb40a80
#
_cell.length_a   1.000
_cell.length_b   1.000
_cell.length_c   1.000
_cell.angle_alpha   90.00
_cell.angle_beta   90.00
_cell.angle_gamma   90.00
#
_symmetry.space_group_name_H-M   'P 1'
#
loop_
_entity.id
_entity.type
_entity.pdbx_description
1 polymer ?
#
loop_
_entity_poly.entity_id
_entity_poly.type
_entity_poly.pdbx_seq_one_letter_code
_entity_poly.pdbx_strand_id
1 'polypeptide(L)'
;MLTRLWTIGMKVAHLDQELEFHRRLGNEVVLDEFIETEEGRFRLPLIKMGDRFLHLMEETVYEKGLDKPLPIGPAHLVYVSDDFERDVARAISAGGKQLIDPVQIKAGFGERKLTFIRAPGGWNFEIFKMIQDFVPNVPKYKSRLKGLWTCGTKVPDIDRELKFHRDLGNSVVLDETIESGGEKFRLPLVRMADKYIHVLDKAVYEDGLGEVIPYGICHLVYVSTNFEQDVEIAKKAGARMIGEVAHITAQFGERMVAFFRAPGGWNFEFLKIIRNLVPEVV
;
A
#
# COMPACT_ATOMS: atom_id res chain seq x y z
N MET A 1 -10.21 3.83 -16.98
CA MET A 1 -9.17 2.84 -16.56
C MET A 1 -8.46 3.41 -15.35
N LEU A 2 -8.05 2.57 -14.40
CA LEU A 2 -7.25 3.03 -13.27
C LEU A 2 -5.90 3.58 -13.80
N THR A 3 -5.58 4.83 -13.47
CA THR A 3 -4.45 5.55 -14.08
C THR A 3 -3.22 5.61 -13.19
N ARG A 4 -3.43 5.81 -11.88
CA ARG A 4 -2.33 5.84 -10.90
C ARG A 4 -2.80 5.48 -9.50
N LEU A 5 -1.89 4.94 -8.70
CA LEU A 5 -2.03 4.87 -7.25
C LEU A 5 -1.77 6.27 -6.68
N TRP A 6 -2.72 6.86 -5.98
CA TRP A 6 -2.59 8.21 -5.41
C TRP A 6 -2.08 8.17 -3.97
N THR A 7 -2.72 7.37 -3.11
CA THR A 7 -2.38 7.24 -1.69
C THR A 7 -2.67 5.84 -1.18
N ILE A 8 -2.18 5.54 0.01
CA ILE A 8 -2.49 4.33 0.76
C ILE A 8 -3.17 4.75 2.06
N GLY A 9 -4.35 4.23 2.33
CA GLY A 9 -5.00 4.34 3.63
C GLY A 9 -4.30 3.43 4.63
N MET A 10 -3.84 3.98 5.75
CA MET A 10 -3.11 3.28 6.79
C MET A 10 -3.88 3.32 8.09
N LYS A 11 -4.32 2.15 8.58
CA LYS A 11 -4.87 2.05 9.93
C LYS A 11 -3.75 1.94 10.95
N VAL A 12 -3.76 2.81 11.95
CA VAL A 12 -2.76 2.88 13.01
C VAL A 12 -3.43 2.87 14.39
N ALA A 13 -2.71 2.41 15.41
CA ALA A 13 -3.26 2.38 16.76
C ALA A 13 -3.32 3.76 17.40
N HIS A 14 -2.33 4.63 17.12
CA HIS A 14 -2.19 5.97 17.71
C HIS A 14 -1.61 6.94 16.69
N LEU A 15 -2.43 7.89 16.21
CA LEU A 15 -2.06 8.87 15.19
C LEU A 15 -0.85 9.72 15.56
N ASP A 16 -0.78 10.24 16.78
CA ASP A 16 0.32 11.13 17.19
C ASP A 16 1.67 10.39 17.24
N GLN A 17 1.68 9.15 17.69
CA GLN A 17 2.89 8.31 17.71
C GLN A 17 3.37 8.03 16.28
N GLU A 18 2.45 7.74 15.38
CA GLU A 18 2.77 7.45 13.98
C GLU A 18 3.25 8.70 13.24
N LEU A 19 2.63 9.85 13.48
CA LEU A 19 3.11 11.13 12.94
C LEU A 19 4.54 11.46 13.38
N GLU A 20 4.87 11.22 14.65
CA GLU A 20 6.23 11.41 15.15
C GLU A 20 7.23 10.43 14.52
N PHE A 21 6.85 9.15 14.34
CA PHE A 21 7.67 8.19 13.62
C PHE A 21 7.98 8.65 12.20
N HIS A 22 6.96 9.12 11.45
CA HIS A 22 7.15 9.61 10.09
C HIS A 22 8.04 10.85 10.02
N ARG A 23 7.92 11.80 10.98
CA ARG A 23 8.82 12.96 11.05
C ARG A 23 10.26 12.54 11.30
N ARG A 24 10.51 11.59 12.21
CA ARG A 24 11.85 11.04 12.48
C ARG A 24 12.42 10.27 11.29
N LEU A 25 11.56 9.61 10.51
CA LEU A 25 11.93 8.93 9.28
C LEU A 25 12.29 9.92 8.14
N GLY A 26 12.00 11.21 8.32
CA GLY A 26 12.25 12.27 7.35
C GLY A 26 11.14 12.46 6.32
N ASN A 27 9.94 11.97 6.62
CA ASN A 27 8.74 12.21 5.82
C ASN A 27 8.06 13.52 6.24
N GLU A 28 7.39 14.18 5.29
CA GLU A 28 6.67 15.43 5.52
C GLU A 28 5.18 15.17 5.79
N VAL A 29 4.66 15.77 6.86
CA VAL A 29 3.21 15.85 7.11
C VAL A 29 2.67 17.00 6.25
N VAL A 30 1.89 16.64 5.23
CA VAL A 30 1.37 17.57 4.22
C VAL A 30 0.11 18.26 4.70
N LEU A 31 -0.78 17.48 5.32
CA LEU A 31 -2.03 17.94 5.93
C LEU A 31 -2.23 17.21 7.26
N ASP A 32 -2.86 17.86 8.21
CA ASP A 32 -3.35 17.25 9.45
C ASP A 32 -4.72 17.88 9.75
N GLU A 33 -5.76 17.23 9.26
CA GLU A 33 -7.10 17.78 9.25
C GLU A 33 -8.15 16.82 9.80
N PHE A 34 -9.30 17.38 10.13
CA PHE A 34 -10.50 16.63 10.47
C PHE A 34 -11.51 16.71 9.31
N ILE A 35 -12.11 15.58 8.98
CA ILE A 35 -13.28 15.53 8.10
C ILE A 35 -14.51 15.21 8.92
N GLU A 36 -15.61 15.86 8.57
CA GLU A 36 -16.94 15.58 9.12
C GLU A 36 -17.70 14.69 8.13
N THR A 37 -18.26 13.61 8.62
CA THR A 37 -19.13 12.70 7.85
C THR A 37 -20.41 12.46 8.64
N GLU A 38 -21.41 11.83 8.03
CA GLU A 38 -22.62 11.39 8.76
C GLU A 38 -22.29 10.44 9.92
N GLU A 39 -21.17 9.72 9.84
CA GLU A 39 -20.73 8.75 10.84
C GLU A 39 -19.88 9.36 11.96
N GLY A 40 -19.47 10.61 11.82
CA GLY A 40 -18.68 11.33 12.83
C GLY A 40 -17.52 12.15 12.27
N ARG A 41 -16.67 12.59 13.19
CA ARG A 41 -15.49 13.40 12.92
C ARG A 41 -14.25 12.53 12.93
N PHE A 42 -13.53 12.49 11.80
CA PHE A 42 -12.32 11.68 11.63
C PHE A 42 -11.10 12.57 11.38
N ARG A 43 -10.00 12.31 12.10
CA ARG A 43 -8.71 12.94 11.83
C ARG A 43 -7.99 12.13 10.76
N LEU A 44 -7.59 12.77 9.66
CA LEU A 44 -6.95 12.14 8.50
C LEU A 44 -5.65 12.87 8.11
N PRO A 45 -4.56 12.69 8.85
CA PRO A 45 -3.27 13.22 8.42
C PRO A 45 -2.83 12.62 7.08
N LEU A 46 -2.31 13.48 6.21
CA LEU A 46 -1.72 13.13 4.93
C LEU A 46 -0.20 13.29 4.99
N ILE A 47 0.52 12.21 4.77
CA ILE A 47 1.98 12.18 4.82
C ILE A 47 2.54 11.88 3.44
N LYS A 48 3.64 12.56 3.06
CA LYS A 48 4.43 12.23 1.88
C LYS A 48 5.48 11.18 2.22
N MET A 49 5.38 9.99 1.62
CA MET A 49 6.37 8.92 1.74
C MET A 49 6.78 8.41 0.36
N GLY A 50 8.05 8.58 -0.01
CA GLY A 50 8.50 8.32 -1.37
C GLY A 50 7.78 9.22 -2.38
N ASP A 51 7.25 8.63 -3.42
CA ASP A 51 6.49 9.31 -4.48
C ASP A 51 4.96 9.28 -4.28
N ARG A 52 4.48 8.72 -3.14
CA ARG A 52 3.06 8.59 -2.80
C ARG A 52 2.72 9.26 -1.47
N PHE A 53 1.43 9.35 -1.21
CA PHE A 53 0.93 9.78 0.09
C PHE A 53 0.45 8.59 0.92
N LEU A 54 0.45 8.76 2.24
CA LEU A 54 -0.23 7.90 3.20
C LEU A 54 -1.31 8.73 3.89
N HIS A 55 -2.56 8.26 3.92
CA HIS A 55 -3.59 8.74 4.83
C HIS A 55 -3.57 7.88 6.08
N LEU A 56 -3.24 8.48 7.23
CA LEU A 56 -3.30 7.79 8.51
C LEU A 56 -4.70 7.91 9.11
N MET A 57 -5.17 6.84 9.75
CA MET A 57 -6.46 6.79 10.42
C MET A 57 -6.47 5.74 11.54
N GLU A 58 -7.20 5.96 12.61
CA GLU A 58 -7.43 4.97 13.67
C GLU A 58 -8.60 4.04 13.32
N GLU A 59 -9.57 4.54 12.55
CA GLU A 59 -10.71 3.79 12.03
C GLU A 59 -10.98 4.20 10.57
N THR A 60 -11.37 3.25 9.71
CA THR A 60 -11.75 3.55 8.33
C THR A 60 -13.25 3.79 8.22
N VAL A 61 -13.66 4.71 7.34
CA VAL A 61 -15.08 5.08 7.15
C VAL A 61 -15.97 3.91 6.75
N TYR A 62 -15.43 2.85 6.17
CA TYR A 62 -16.18 1.65 5.77
C TYR A 62 -16.04 0.47 6.74
N GLU A 63 -15.32 0.63 7.86
CA GLU A 63 -14.99 -0.47 8.78
C GLU A 63 -16.23 -1.04 9.48
N LYS A 64 -17.20 -0.18 9.78
CA LYS A 64 -18.48 -0.60 10.39
C LYS A 64 -19.31 -1.55 9.51
N GLY A 65 -19.11 -1.51 8.19
CA GLY A 65 -19.73 -2.42 7.23
C GLY A 65 -19.01 -3.76 7.05
N LEU A 66 -17.90 -3.99 7.76
CA LEU A 66 -17.14 -5.23 7.71
C LEU A 66 -17.52 -6.17 8.86
N ASP A 67 -17.47 -7.49 8.62
CA ASP A 67 -17.73 -8.51 9.62
C ASP A 67 -16.73 -8.48 10.80
N LYS A 68 -15.54 -7.95 10.57
CA LYS A 68 -14.47 -7.83 11.57
C LYS A 68 -13.71 -6.52 11.35
N PRO A 69 -13.19 -5.90 12.42
CA PRO A 69 -12.30 -4.75 12.31
C PRO A 69 -11.08 -5.04 11.41
N LEU A 70 -10.63 -4.04 10.68
CA LEU A 70 -9.39 -4.15 9.91
C LEU A 70 -8.18 -4.27 10.84
N PRO A 71 -7.19 -5.07 10.46
CA PRO A 71 -5.92 -5.10 11.18
C PRO A 71 -5.19 -3.74 11.07
N ILE A 72 -4.31 -3.47 12.00
CA ILE A 72 -3.37 -2.36 11.91
C ILE A 72 -2.46 -2.57 10.70
N GLY A 73 -2.27 -1.52 9.89
CA GLY A 73 -1.46 -1.56 8.68
C GLY A 73 -2.18 -0.96 7.46
N PRO A 74 -1.68 -1.27 6.25
CA PRO A 74 -2.32 -0.78 5.03
C PRO A 74 -3.75 -1.30 4.91
N ALA A 75 -4.71 -0.39 5.01
CA ALA A 75 -6.15 -0.70 5.01
C ALA A 75 -6.71 -0.79 3.58
N HIS A 76 -6.26 0.09 2.68
CA HIS A 76 -6.67 0.11 1.28
C HIS A 76 -5.69 0.89 0.40
N LEU A 77 -5.65 0.55 -0.88
CA LEU A 77 -4.93 1.29 -1.92
C LEU A 77 -5.91 2.20 -2.66
N VAL A 78 -5.54 3.45 -2.93
CA VAL A 78 -6.43 4.46 -3.53
C VAL A 78 -6.00 4.74 -4.96
N TYR A 79 -6.85 4.40 -5.93
CA TYR A 79 -6.57 4.54 -7.36
C TYR A 79 -7.42 5.62 -8.01
N VAL A 80 -6.78 6.49 -8.79
CA VAL A 80 -7.45 7.47 -9.64
C VAL A 80 -8.06 6.76 -10.85
N SER A 81 -9.32 7.06 -11.14
CA SER A 81 -10.03 6.60 -12.33
C SER A 81 -10.33 7.76 -13.26
N ASP A 82 -10.14 7.54 -14.57
CA ASP A 82 -10.56 8.44 -15.65
C ASP A 82 -12.03 8.18 -16.07
N ASP A 83 -12.58 7.02 -15.70
CA ASP A 83 -13.97 6.63 -15.96
C ASP A 83 -14.50 5.82 -14.77
N PHE A 84 -14.96 6.55 -13.76
CA PHE A 84 -15.34 6.00 -12.45
C PHE A 84 -16.39 4.90 -12.54
N GLU A 85 -17.49 5.16 -13.26
CA GLU A 85 -18.63 4.24 -13.36
C GLU A 85 -18.20 2.92 -14.05
N ARG A 86 -17.44 3.02 -15.12
CA ARG A 86 -16.93 1.86 -15.85
C ARG A 86 -15.96 1.03 -15.01
N ASP A 87 -15.04 1.70 -14.30
CA ASP A 87 -14.02 1.01 -13.53
C ASP A 87 -14.61 0.33 -12.28
N VAL A 88 -15.62 0.94 -11.65
CA VAL A 88 -16.40 0.31 -10.57
C VAL A 88 -17.17 -0.90 -11.08
N ALA A 89 -17.90 -0.77 -12.19
CA ALA A 89 -18.65 -1.89 -12.79
C ALA A 89 -17.70 -3.04 -13.17
N ARG A 90 -16.52 -2.72 -13.73
CA ARG A 90 -15.51 -3.71 -14.07
C ARG A 90 -14.95 -4.44 -12.84
N ALA A 91 -14.67 -3.71 -11.76
CA ALA A 91 -14.19 -4.31 -10.52
C ALA A 91 -15.22 -5.30 -9.92
N ILE A 92 -16.50 -4.93 -9.94
CA ILE A 92 -17.61 -5.81 -9.50
C ILE A 92 -17.72 -7.03 -10.42
N SER A 93 -17.69 -6.85 -11.74
CA SER A 93 -17.76 -7.95 -12.72
C SER A 93 -16.58 -8.91 -12.62
N ALA A 94 -15.41 -8.42 -12.20
CA ALA A 94 -14.21 -9.24 -11.95
C ALA A 94 -14.30 -10.06 -10.64
N GLY A 95 -15.35 -9.83 -9.82
CA GLY A 95 -15.57 -10.55 -8.55
C GLY A 95 -15.26 -9.73 -7.31
N GLY A 96 -15.02 -8.43 -7.45
CA GLY A 96 -14.89 -7.50 -6.32
C GLY A 96 -16.24 -7.24 -5.66
N LYS A 97 -16.24 -7.01 -4.35
CA LYS A 97 -17.44 -6.62 -3.57
C LYS A 97 -17.37 -5.13 -3.27
N GLN A 98 -18.36 -4.37 -3.70
CA GLN A 98 -18.50 -2.97 -3.29
C GLN A 98 -18.85 -2.89 -1.81
N LEU A 99 -18.15 -2.04 -1.04
CA LEU A 99 -18.28 -1.92 0.41
C LEU A 99 -19.21 -0.78 0.82
N ILE A 100 -19.22 0.31 0.05
CA ILE A 100 -20.11 1.46 0.26
C ILE A 100 -20.66 1.95 -1.08
N ASP A 101 -21.81 2.59 -1.08
CA ASP A 101 -22.29 3.31 -2.25
C ASP A 101 -21.36 4.48 -2.61
N PRO A 102 -21.31 4.88 -3.90
CA PRO A 102 -20.47 6.00 -4.31
C PRO A 102 -20.85 7.28 -3.55
N VAL A 103 -19.86 7.90 -2.91
CA VAL A 103 -20.01 9.15 -2.17
C VAL A 103 -19.14 10.24 -2.78
N GLN A 104 -19.54 11.50 -2.60
CA GLN A 104 -18.73 12.65 -2.93
C GLN A 104 -18.27 13.29 -1.64
N ILE A 105 -16.94 13.47 -1.49
CA ILE A 105 -16.34 14.11 -0.33
C ILE A 105 -15.54 15.35 -0.74
N LYS A 106 -15.48 16.33 0.15
CA LYS A 106 -14.65 17.52 0.02
C LYS A 106 -13.88 17.74 1.31
N ALA A 107 -12.56 17.83 1.18
CA ALA A 107 -11.63 17.99 2.30
C ALA A 107 -10.43 18.84 1.89
N GLY A 108 -9.44 19.07 2.74
CA GLY A 108 -8.24 19.87 2.43
C GLY A 108 -7.40 19.28 1.31
N PHE A 109 -7.48 17.99 1.03
CA PHE A 109 -6.84 17.36 -0.13
C PHE A 109 -7.62 17.54 -1.45
N GLY A 110 -8.83 18.11 -1.42
CA GLY A 110 -9.65 18.39 -2.61
C GLY A 110 -11.02 17.72 -2.60
N GLU A 111 -11.68 17.68 -3.76
CA GLU A 111 -13.00 17.11 -3.96
C GLU A 111 -12.92 15.81 -4.79
N ARG A 112 -13.57 14.75 -4.32
CA ARG A 112 -13.51 13.38 -4.87
C ARG A 112 -14.89 12.77 -4.92
N LYS A 113 -15.19 11.98 -5.98
CA LYS A 113 -16.23 10.95 -5.99
C LYS A 113 -15.55 9.60 -5.81
N LEU A 114 -15.95 8.81 -4.85
CA LEU A 114 -15.25 7.58 -4.49
C LEU A 114 -16.17 6.44 -4.05
N THR A 115 -15.67 5.23 -4.12
CA THR A 115 -16.22 4.02 -3.49
C THR A 115 -15.09 3.06 -3.13
N PHE A 116 -15.35 2.15 -2.20
CA PHE A 116 -14.41 1.10 -1.79
C PHE A 116 -14.84 -0.25 -2.31
N ILE A 117 -13.87 -1.02 -2.77
CA ILE A 117 -14.04 -2.38 -3.29
C ILE A 117 -13.18 -3.34 -2.47
N ARG A 118 -13.74 -4.49 -2.09
CA ARG A 118 -12.99 -5.61 -1.55
C ARG A 118 -12.69 -6.60 -2.65
N ALA A 119 -11.42 -6.87 -2.89
CA ALA A 119 -10.97 -7.89 -3.84
C ALA A 119 -11.25 -9.31 -3.32
N PRO A 120 -11.33 -10.33 -4.20
CA PRO A 120 -11.56 -11.72 -3.79
C PRO A 120 -10.52 -12.28 -2.81
N GLY A 121 -9.28 -11.76 -2.85
CA GLY A 121 -8.21 -12.10 -1.91
C GLY A 121 -8.32 -11.45 -0.53
N GLY A 122 -9.34 -10.62 -0.31
CA GLY A 122 -9.62 -10.01 1.00
C GLY A 122 -8.96 -8.66 1.27
N TRP A 123 -8.20 -8.11 0.32
CA TRP A 123 -7.67 -6.74 0.43
C TRP A 123 -8.65 -5.70 -0.14
N ASN A 124 -8.49 -4.45 0.26
CA ASN A 124 -9.38 -3.39 -0.14
C ASN A 124 -8.67 -2.36 -1.03
N PHE A 125 -9.43 -1.75 -1.93
CA PHE A 125 -8.98 -0.60 -2.70
C PHE A 125 -10.13 0.38 -2.92
N GLU A 126 -9.76 1.64 -3.02
CA GLU A 126 -10.65 2.75 -3.35
C GLU A 126 -10.49 3.09 -4.83
N ILE A 127 -11.60 3.23 -5.52
CA ILE A 127 -11.64 3.84 -6.85
C ILE A 127 -12.19 5.25 -6.66
N PHE A 128 -11.46 6.26 -7.12
CA PHE A 128 -11.96 7.61 -7.07
C PHE A 128 -11.77 8.40 -8.37
N LYS A 129 -12.73 9.28 -8.63
CA LYS A 129 -12.64 10.32 -9.64
C LYS A 129 -12.24 11.63 -8.97
N MET A 130 -11.14 12.24 -9.43
CA MET A 130 -10.73 13.55 -8.98
C MET A 130 -11.62 14.61 -9.61
N ILE A 131 -12.33 15.38 -8.77
CA ILE A 131 -13.15 16.52 -9.21
C ILE A 131 -12.32 17.78 -9.10
N GLN A 132 -11.70 18.01 -7.94
CA GLN A 132 -10.79 19.13 -7.70
C GLN A 132 -9.64 18.67 -6.80
N ASP A 133 -8.41 19.03 -7.16
CA ASP A 133 -7.21 18.70 -6.38
C ASP A 133 -6.68 19.94 -5.67
N PHE A 134 -6.56 19.86 -4.33
CA PHE A 134 -5.98 20.92 -3.50
C PHE A 134 -4.56 20.58 -3.03
N VAL A 135 -4.07 19.37 -3.35
CA VAL A 135 -2.68 18.95 -3.13
C VAL A 135 -1.94 18.95 -4.48
N PRO A 136 -1.66 20.14 -5.05
CA PRO A 136 -1.41 20.27 -6.48
C PRO A 136 -0.01 19.84 -6.92
N ASN A 137 0.96 19.72 -6.04
CA ASN A 137 2.33 19.52 -6.49
C ASN A 137 3.10 18.52 -5.61
N VAL A 138 3.01 17.24 -5.97
CA VAL A 138 3.71 16.15 -5.30
C VAL A 138 5.24 16.38 -5.17
N PRO A 139 5.97 16.94 -6.16
CA PRO A 139 7.39 17.25 -6.03
C PRO A 139 7.75 18.30 -4.97
N LYS A 140 6.77 19.12 -4.55
CA LYS A 140 6.99 20.13 -3.51
C LYS A 140 7.33 19.52 -2.15
N TYR A 141 6.77 18.35 -1.86
CA TYR A 141 6.90 17.72 -0.56
C TYR A 141 8.10 16.77 -0.51
N LYS A 142 8.84 16.82 0.61
CA LYS A 142 10.08 16.07 0.78
C LYS A 142 9.82 14.65 1.25
N SER A 143 10.60 13.71 0.72
CA SER A 143 10.79 12.37 1.27
C SER A 143 12.22 11.94 0.97
N ARG A 144 12.82 11.15 1.85
CA ARG A 144 14.14 10.57 1.64
C ARG A 144 14.11 9.39 0.68
N LEU A 145 12.97 8.73 0.57
CA LEU A 145 12.79 7.56 -0.28
C LEU A 145 12.49 7.99 -1.72
N LYS A 146 13.03 7.26 -2.69
CA LYS A 146 12.80 7.52 -4.12
C LYS A 146 11.33 7.36 -4.47
N GLY A 147 10.72 6.22 -4.09
CA GLY A 147 9.32 5.97 -4.33
C GLY A 147 8.86 4.59 -3.88
N LEU A 148 7.55 4.40 -3.92
CA LEU A 148 6.90 3.11 -3.73
C LEU A 148 7.11 2.25 -4.99
N TRP A 149 7.67 1.06 -4.83
CA TRP A 149 7.85 0.10 -5.90
C TRP A 149 6.66 -0.86 -6.00
N THR A 150 6.29 -1.49 -4.87
CA THR A 150 5.20 -2.47 -4.83
C THR A 150 4.51 -2.50 -3.46
N CYS A 151 3.33 -3.09 -3.43
CA CYS A 151 2.63 -3.49 -2.22
C CYS A 151 2.56 -5.01 -2.16
N GLY A 152 2.94 -5.63 -1.07
CA GLY A 152 2.72 -7.05 -0.83
C GLY A 152 1.26 -7.29 -0.42
N THR A 153 0.60 -8.23 -1.06
CA THR A 153 -0.80 -8.59 -0.79
C THR A 153 -0.89 -10.08 -0.49
N LYS A 154 -1.20 -10.42 0.76
CA LYS A 154 -1.39 -11.80 1.19
C LYS A 154 -2.83 -12.24 0.90
N VAL A 155 -2.97 -13.36 0.19
CA VAL A 155 -4.26 -13.88 -0.27
C VAL A 155 -4.39 -15.38 0.02
N PRO A 156 -5.61 -15.91 0.21
CA PRO A 156 -5.80 -17.34 0.45
C PRO A 156 -5.63 -18.21 -0.80
N ASP A 157 -5.73 -17.61 -2.01
CA ASP A 157 -5.69 -18.32 -3.30
C ASP A 157 -5.10 -17.39 -4.36
N ILE A 158 -3.85 -17.65 -4.72
CA ILE A 158 -3.09 -16.86 -5.70
C ILE A 158 -3.76 -16.92 -7.10
N ASP A 159 -4.21 -18.10 -7.55
CA ASP A 159 -4.77 -18.24 -8.89
C ASP A 159 -6.08 -17.49 -9.06
N ARG A 160 -6.94 -17.53 -8.04
CA ARG A 160 -8.18 -16.75 -7.99
C ARG A 160 -7.89 -15.25 -8.03
N GLU A 161 -6.87 -14.81 -7.30
CA GLU A 161 -6.48 -13.40 -7.26
C GLU A 161 -5.88 -12.95 -8.59
N LEU A 162 -5.04 -13.77 -9.23
CA LEU A 162 -4.51 -13.47 -10.56
C LEU A 162 -5.61 -13.40 -11.62
N LYS A 163 -6.64 -14.25 -11.50
CA LYS A 163 -7.82 -14.17 -12.37
C LYS A 163 -8.55 -12.83 -12.17
N PHE A 164 -8.81 -12.42 -10.93
CA PHE A 164 -9.42 -11.13 -10.61
C PHE A 164 -8.63 -9.96 -11.24
N HIS A 165 -7.31 -9.96 -11.09
CA HIS A 165 -6.47 -8.92 -11.68
C HIS A 165 -6.56 -8.88 -13.20
N ARG A 166 -6.54 -10.03 -13.88
CA ARG A 166 -6.72 -10.09 -15.35
C ARG A 166 -8.09 -9.57 -15.78
N ASP A 167 -9.16 -9.97 -15.10
CA ASP A 167 -10.53 -9.54 -15.39
C ASP A 167 -10.70 -8.02 -15.14
N LEU A 168 -10.03 -7.48 -14.11
CA LEU A 168 -9.95 -6.04 -13.84
C LEU A 168 -9.13 -5.29 -14.92
N GLY A 169 -8.36 -5.99 -15.73
CA GLY A 169 -7.52 -5.47 -16.83
C GLY A 169 -6.10 -5.12 -16.40
N ASN A 170 -5.65 -5.63 -15.29
CA ASN A 170 -4.27 -5.54 -14.86
C ASN A 170 -3.40 -6.59 -15.58
N SER A 171 -2.09 -6.32 -15.67
CA SER A 171 -1.15 -7.23 -16.32
C SER A 171 -0.37 -8.04 -15.28
N VAL A 172 -0.41 -9.35 -15.37
CA VAL A 172 0.53 -10.23 -14.67
C VAL A 172 1.86 -10.16 -15.39
N VAL A 173 2.85 -9.51 -14.81
CA VAL A 173 4.17 -9.25 -15.41
C VAL A 173 5.08 -10.45 -15.24
N LEU A 174 5.06 -11.04 -14.05
CA LEU A 174 5.80 -12.24 -13.69
C LEU A 174 4.91 -13.18 -12.86
N ASP A 175 5.14 -14.47 -12.97
CA ASP A 175 4.57 -15.50 -12.08
C ASP A 175 5.70 -16.48 -11.78
N GLU A 176 6.45 -16.21 -10.72
CA GLU A 176 7.66 -16.95 -10.39
C GLU A 176 7.61 -17.53 -8.99
N THR A 177 8.45 -18.54 -8.77
CA THR A 177 8.72 -19.09 -7.43
C THR A 177 10.17 -18.78 -7.09
N ILE A 178 10.38 -18.16 -5.92
CA ILE A 178 11.70 -17.91 -5.36
C ILE A 178 11.94 -18.87 -4.20
N GLU A 179 13.21 -19.10 -3.88
CA GLU A 179 13.62 -19.82 -2.69
C GLU A 179 14.28 -18.86 -1.69
N SER A 180 13.81 -18.88 -0.46
CA SER A 180 14.33 -18.05 0.62
C SER A 180 14.26 -18.81 1.93
N GLY A 181 15.36 -18.84 2.70
CA GLY A 181 15.41 -19.58 3.97
C GLY A 181 15.13 -21.08 3.86
N GLY A 182 15.33 -21.70 2.69
CA GLY A 182 15.03 -23.11 2.42
C GLY A 182 13.56 -23.41 2.10
N GLU A 183 12.71 -22.38 2.06
CA GLU A 183 11.31 -22.46 1.64
C GLU A 183 11.10 -21.89 0.23
N LYS A 184 10.05 -22.36 -0.45
CA LYS A 184 9.64 -21.87 -1.76
C LYS A 184 8.44 -20.97 -1.63
N PHE A 185 8.52 -19.77 -2.22
CA PHE A 185 7.47 -18.76 -2.24
C PHE A 185 7.09 -18.44 -3.68
N ARG A 186 5.81 -18.63 -4.04
CA ARG A 186 5.27 -18.13 -5.31
C ARG A 186 4.96 -16.65 -5.14
N LEU A 187 5.58 -15.81 -5.98
CA LEU A 187 5.50 -14.35 -5.91
C LEU A 187 5.13 -13.73 -7.27
N PRO A 188 3.90 -13.90 -7.74
CA PRO A 188 3.45 -13.20 -8.92
C PRO A 188 3.55 -11.68 -8.75
N LEU A 189 4.03 -11.01 -9.81
CA LEU A 189 4.10 -9.56 -9.89
C LEU A 189 3.04 -9.04 -10.85
N VAL A 190 2.10 -8.29 -10.33
CA VAL A 190 0.99 -7.69 -11.09
C VAL A 190 1.22 -6.20 -11.23
N ARG A 191 1.09 -5.66 -12.43
CA ARG A 191 1.04 -4.22 -12.66
C ARG A 191 -0.40 -3.74 -12.57
N MET A 192 -0.70 -2.89 -11.59
CA MET A 192 -1.97 -2.24 -11.40
C MET A 192 -1.78 -0.71 -11.45
N ALA A 193 -2.34 -0.09 -12.49
CA ALA A 193 -2.07 1.30 -12.82
C ALA A 193 -0.55 1.56 -13.02
N ASP A 194 0.04 2.43 -12.22
CA ASP A 194 1.44 2.85 -12.31
C ASP A 194 2.36 2.19 -11.27
N LYS A 195 1.87 1.20 -10.50
CA LYS A 195 2.64 0.49 -9.48
C LYS A 195 2.49 -1.02 -9.60
N TYR A 196 3.34 -1.74 -8.87
CA TYR A 196 3.26 -3.18 -8.77
C TYR A 196 2.53 -3.63 -7.50
N ILE A 197 1.96 -4.84 -7.58
CA ILE A 197 1.45 -5.62 -6.46
C ILE A 197 2.15 -6.98 -6.51
N HIS A 198 2.80 -7.41 -5.42
CA HIS A 198 3.16 -8.80 -5.20
C HIS A 198 1.97 -9.52 -4.57
N VAL A 199 1.52 -10.59 -5.22
CA VAL A 199 0.51 -11.49 -4.69
C VAL A 199 1.21 -12.69 -4.04
N LEU A 200 0.85 -13.04 -2.81
CA LEU A 200 1.52 -14.09 -2.04
C LEU A 200 0.54 -14.77 -1.08
N ASP A 201 0.77 -16.02 -0.76
CA ASP A 201 0.03 -16.79 0.26
C ASP A 201 0.72 -16.72 1.63
N LYS A 202 2.03 -16.54 1.66
CA LYS A 202 2.84 -16.32 2.87
C LYS A 202 3.88 -15.23 2.59
N ALA A 203 4.07 -14.29 3.52
CA ALA A 203 5.13 -13.29 3.40
C ALA A 203 6.48 -13.89 3.81
N VAL A 204 7.54 -13.64 3.02
CA VAL A 204 8.89 -14.20 3.24
C VAL A 204 9.49 -13.85 4.61
N TYR A 205 9.00 -12.81 5.26
CA TYR A 205 9.43 -12.35 6.58
C TYR A 205 8.47 -12.75 7.72
N GLU A 206 7.39 -13.49 7.42
CA GLU A 206 6.32 -13.80 8.39
C GLU A 206 6.84 -14.60 9.60
N ASP A 207 7.75 -15.54 9.36
CA ASP A 207 8.36 -16.32 10.45
C ASP A 207 9.19 -15.46 11.41
N GLY A 208 9.85 -14.41 10.89
CA GLY A 208 10.60 -13.44 11.70
C GLY A 208 9.73 -12.51 12.56
N LEU A 209 8.42 -12.43 12.28
CA LEU A 209 7.47 -11.70 13.13
C LEU A 209 7.04 -12.48 14.37
N GLY A 210 6.99 -13.80 14.27
CA GLY A 210 6.42 -14.68 15.31
C GLY A 210 4.88 -14.63 15.37
N GLU A 211 4.23 -14.08 14.35
CA GLU A 211 2.78 -13.99 14.22
C GLU A 211 2.34 -14.20 12.77
N VAL A 212 1.15 -14.75 12.56
CA VAL A 212 0.56 -14.91 11.22
C VAL A 212 -0.01 -13.57 10.76
N ILE A 213 0.46 -13.10 9.60
CA ILE A 213 -0.09 -11.89 8.98
C ILE A 213 -1.47 -12.20 8.41
N PRO A 214 -2.50 -11.38 8.69
CA PRO A 214 -3.83 -11.56 8.11
C PRO A 214 -3.82 -11.36 6.58
N TYR A 215 -4.80 -11.95 5.90
CA TYR A 215 -5.00 -11.69 4.47
C TYR A 215 -5.34 -10.21 4.23
N GLY A 216 -4.76 -9.65 3.17
CA GLY A 216 -4.86 -8.26 2.83
C GLY A 216 -3.51 -7.67 2.41
N ILE A 217 -3.40 -6.34 2.43
CA ILE A 217 -2.14 -5.67 2.13
C ILE A 217 -1.22 -5.83 3.33
N CYS A 218 -0.11 -6.54 3.18
CA CYS A 218 0.74 -6.96 4.29
C CYS A 218 1.99 -6.08 4.48
N HIS A 219 2.50 -5.42 3.44
CA HIS A 219 3.61 -4.46 3.52
C HIS A 219 3.68 -3.52 2.32
N LEU A 220 4.41 -2.43 2.48
CA LEU A 220 4.74 -1.46 1.44
C LEU A 220 6.24 -1.50 1.16
N VAL A 221 6.65 -1.51 -0.11
CA VAL A 221 8.06 -1.59 -0.54
C VAL A 221 8.49 -0.26 -1.14
N TYR A 222 9.47 0.38 -0.52
CA TYR A 222 10.02 1.66 -0.95
C TYR A 222 11.44 1.53 -1.46
N VAL A 223 11.70 2.09 -2.64
CA VAL A 223 13.06 2.17 -3.19
C VAL A 223 13.86 3.23 -2.44
N SER A 224 14.99 2.80 -1.90
CA SER A 224 15.98 3.65 -1.27
C SER A 224 17.14 3.95 -2.23
N THR A 225 17.59 5.19 -2.25
CA THR A 225 18.80 5.61 -2.96
C THR A 225 20.04 5.58 -2.07
N ASN A 226 19.86 5.51 -0.75
CA ASN A 226 20.93 5.42 0.26
C ASN A 226 20.56 4.37 1.31
N PHE A 227 20.55 3.11 0.87
CA PHE A 227 19.95 1.99 1.60
C PHE A 227 20.48 1.84 3.02
N GLU A 228 21.79 1.84 3.20
CA GLU A 228 22.43 1.65 4.50
C GLU A 228 22.06 2.79 5.48
N GLN A 229 22.03 4.02 4.99
CA GLN A 229 21.62 5.18 5.79
C GLN A 229 20.13 5.16 6.14
N ASP A 230 19.27 4.79 5.18
CA ASP A 230 17.82 4.74 5.40
C ASP A 230 17.44 3.63 6.38
N VAL A 231 18.15 2.49 6.35
CA VAL A 231 18.02 1.42 7.36
C VAL A 231 18.33 1.95 8.77
N GLU A 232 19.44 2.66 8.93
CA GLU A 232 19.83 3.22 10.24
C GLU A 232 18.84 4.33 10.71
N ILE A 233 18.33 5.14 9.79
CA ILE A 233 17.32 6.16 10.12
C ILE A 233 16.03 5.49 10.58
N ALA A 234 15.57 4.43 9.91
CA ALA A 234 14.36 3.70 10.32
C ALA A 234 14.49 3.13 11.75
N LYS A 235 15.62 2.50 12.06
CA LYS A 235 15.93 2.01 13.41
C LYS A 235 15.91 3.13 14.45
N LYS A 236 16.57 4.25 14.18
CA LYS A 236 16.60 5.44 15.07
C LYS A 236 15.23 6.09 15.21
N ALA A 237 14.38 6.01 14.19
CA ALA A 237 13.00 6.50 14.25
C ALA A 237 12.09 5.60 15.11
N GLY A 238 12.54 4.39 15.45
CA GLY A 238 11.83 3.45 16.32
C GLY A 238 11.29 2.22 15.58
N ALA A 239 11.61 2.03 14.29
CA ALA A 239 11.21 0.81 13.58
C ALA A 239 12.06 -0.39 14.03
N ARG A 240 11.42 -1.53 14.23
CA ARG A 240 12.09 -2.80 14.51
C ARG A 240 12.38 -3.52 13.19
N MET A 241 13.64 -3.82 12.93
CA MET A 241 14.03 -4.64 11.77
C MET A 241 13.56 -6.10 12.00
N ILE A 242 13.01 -6.72 10.95
CA ILE A 242 12.51 -8.09 10.93
C ILE A 242 13.54 -8.95 10.19
N GLY A 243 14.24 -9.83 10.89
CA GLY A 243 15.34 -10.60 10.33
C GLY A 243 16.58 -9.74 10.03
N GLU A 244 17.36 -10.16 9.04
CA GLU A 244 18.56 -9.49 8.56
C GLU A 244 18.34 -8.90 7.17
N VAL A 245 19.27 -8.04 6.71
CA VAL A 245 19.30 -7.59 5.32
C VAL A 245 19.52 -8.80 4.42
N ALA A 246 18.63 -8.98 3.45
CA ALA A 246 18.71 -10.08 2.49
C ALA A 246 19.12 -9.58 1.10
N HIS A 247 19.83 -10.43 0.36
CA HIS A 247 20.16 -10.25 -1.05
C HIS A 247 19.31 -11.23 -1.86
N ILE A 248 18.46 -10.70 -2.75
CA ILE A 248 17.52 -11.50 -3.53
C ILE A 248 17.86 -11.36 -5.01
N THR A 249 17.97 -12.50 -5.71
CA THR A 249 18.05 -12.57 -7.16
C THR A 249 16.87 -13.36 -7.69
N ALA A 250 16.08 -12.73 -8.56
CA ALA A 250 14.84 -13.27 -9.11
C ALA A 250 14.61 -12.74 -10.54
N GLN A 251 13.51 -13.11 -11.20
CA GLN A 251 13.21 -12.64 -12.56
C GLN A 251 12.99 -11.11 -12.63
N PHE A 252 12.59 -10.47 -11.54
CA PHE A 252 12.51 -9.00 -11.46
C PHE A 252 13.90 -8.34 -11.36
N GLY A 253 14.97 -9.11 -11.17
CA GLY A 253 16.36 -8.67 -11.07
C GLY A 253 16.97 -8.91 -9.69
N GLU A 254 17.96 -8.09 -9.33
CA GLU A 254 18.79 -8.24 -8.14
C GLU A 254 18.50 -7.09 -7.16
N ARG A 255 18.25 -7.42 -5.88
CA ARG A 255 17.83 -6.50 -4.83
C ARG A 255 18.56 -6.76 -3.52
N MET A 256 18.85 -5.69 -2.77
CA MET A 256 19.02 -5.78 -1.32
C MET A 256 17.72 -5.31 -0.66
N VAL A 257 17.28 -6.05 0.37
CA VAL A 257 16.02 -5.77 1.05
C VAL A 257 16.20 -5.79 2.58
N ALA A 258 15.46 -4.92 3.26
CA ALA A 258 15.36 -4.88 4.71
C ALA A 258 13.89 -4.68 5.12
N PHE A 259 13.34 -5.62 5.91
CA PHE A 259 11.98 -5.56 6.40
C PHE A 259 11.91 -4.93 7.78
N PHE A 260 10.87 -4.15 8.02
CA PHE A 260 10.66 -3.41 9.26
C PHE A 260 9.21 -3.52 9.74
N ARG A 261 9.06 -3.51 11.08
CA ARG A 261 7.81 -3.21 11.77
C ARG A 261 7.88 -1.79 12.30
N ALA A 262 6.99 -0.92 11.85
CA ALA A 262 6.86 0.43 12.36
C ALA A 262 6.32 0.43 13.80
N PRO A 263 6.54 1.49 14.61
CA PRO A 263 5.98 1.60 15.97
C PRO A 263 4.46 1.47 15.99
N GLY A 264 3.78 1.96 14.97
CA GLY A 264 2.31 1.84 14.79
C GLY A 264 1.83 0.45 14.38
N GLY A 265 2.72 -0.55 14.26
CA GLY A 265 2.34 -1.94 14.05
C GLY A 265 2.14 -2.37 12.60
N TRP A 266 2.54 -1.59 11.61
CA TRP A 266 2.51 -1.96 10.19
C TRP A 266 3.89 -2.34 9.65
N ASN A 267 3.94 -3.06 8.53
CA ASN A 267 5.18 -3.55 7.95
C ASN A 267 5.55 -2.75 6.69
N PHE A 268 6.86 -2.53 6.51
CA PHE A 268 7.42 -1.95 5.29
C PHE A 268 8.78 -2.55 4.97
N GLU A 269 9.18 -2.39 3.73
CA GLU A 269 10.45 -2.86 3.20
C GLU A 269 11.20 -1.69 2.56
N PHE A 270 12.48 -1.58 2.83
CA PHE A 270 13.40 -0.80 2.02
C PHE A 270 14.09 -1.69 1.01
N LEU A 271 14.13 -1.23 -0.24
CA LEU A 271 14.63 -1.92 -1.40
C LEU A 271 15.73 -1.10 -2.06
N LYS A 272 16.93 -1.68 -2.22
CA LYS A 272 17.98 -1.16 -3.10
C LYS A 272 17.98 -1.98 -4.39
N ILE A 273 17.75 -1.32 -5.50
CA ILE A 273 17.79 -1.94 -6.83
C ILE A 273 19.26 -2.03 -7.27
N ILE A 274 19.80 -3.25 -7.41
CA ILE A 274 21.14 -3.52 -7.93
C ILE A 274 21.06 -3.71 -9.45
N ARG A 275 20.14 -4.58 -9.91
CA ARG A 275 19.85 -4.81 -11.31
C ARG A 275 18.35 -4.92 -11.51
N ASN A 276 17.80 -4.18 -12.47
CA ASN A 276 16.36 -4.18 -12.75
C ASN A 276 16.10 -4.91 -14.07
N LEU A 277 15.15 -5.86 -14.07
CA LEU A 277 14.73 -6.65 -15.23
C LEU A 277 13.24 -6.50 -15.56
N VAL A 278 12.52 -5.65 -14.82
CA VAL A 278 11.10 -5.32 -15.08
C VAL A 278 10.97 -3.83 -15.41
N PRO A 279 9.88 -3.39 -16.09
CA PRO A 279 9.66 -1.97 -16.37
C PRO A 279 9.73 -1.11 -15.11
N GLU A 280 10.28 0.10 -15.22
CA GLU A 280 10.35 1.03 -14.10
C GLU A 280 8.94 1.54 -13.72
N VAL A 281 8.72 1.68 -12.39
CA VAL A 281 7.49 2.26 -11.81
C VAL A 281 7.81 3.36 -10.78
N VAL A 282 9.11 3.69 -10.62
CA VAL A 282 9.63 4.71 -9.68
C VAL A 282 10.73 5.51 -10.36
#